data_dff68bae92c5e24038929cc36a3ee499
#
_entry.id   dff68bae92c5e24038929cc36a3ee499
#
_cell.length_a   1.000
_cell.length_b   1.000
_cell.length_c   1.000
_cell.angle_alpha   90.00
_cell.angle_beta   90.00
_cell.angle_gamma   90.00
#
_symmetry.space_group_name_H-M   'P 1'
#
loop_
_entity.id
_entity.type
_entity.pdbx_description
1 polymer ?
#
loop_
_entity_poly.entity_id
_entity_poly.type
_entity_poly.pdbx_seq_one_letter_code
_entity_poly.pdbx_strand_id
1 'polypeptide(L)'
;ANGSIAAIRHKRDLPNYGVFDEKRVFSRGPCPEPIDFKGVKLGVLTCEDLWWEEVTQHLADKHSDILISLNGSPYEEIKARDRFQNGKERTTQSDIPLIYTNQVGGQDELVFDGEAFVMDKNGQVIVRQTAFVDCTTMTEWSKVDNGWVCAAHDLPEKNDRLTDIYQAMMIGVRDYVNKNHFPGVIIGMSGGIDSALSAIVAVDALGADKVHLVMMPSKYTSEESLIDAADAARMMGCAIDNIPITDGVKAFEGIMAGAFAGTTSDTTEENLQSRLRAVILMALSNKHGKMVLTTGNKSEMSVGYATLYGDMCGGYNALKDIYKLDVFKLSYWRNENQPLGGMGPKGQIMPVNIIEKPPTAELRPDQKDEDS
;
A
#
# COMPACT_ATOMS: atom_id res chain seq x y z
N ALA A 1 9.82 -2.78 -34.09
CA ALA A 1 8.94 -3.17 -35.19
C ALA A 1 9.50 -4.41 -35.88
N ASN A 2 8.69 -5.33 -36.32
CA ASN A 2 9.11 -6.57 -37.01
C ASN A 2 10.22 -7.35 -36.28
N GLY A 3 10.14 -7.44 -34.94
CA GLY A 3 11.10 -8.17 -34.10
C GLY A 3 12.42 -7.40 -33.83
N SER A 4 12.57 -6.16 -34.31
CA SER A 4 13.75 -5.33 -34.07
C SER A 4 13.41 -4.05 -33.28
N ILE A 5 14.41 -3.51 -32.56
CA ILE A 5 14.28 -2.25 -31.85
C ILE A 5 14.25 -1.12 -32.88
N ALA A 6 13.14 -0.37 -32.97
CA ALA A 6 12.97 0.75 -33.89
C ALA A 6 13.58 2.05 -33.32
N ALA A 7 13.49 2.27 -32.02
CA ALA A 7 14.04 3.44 -31.35
C ALA A 7 14.29 3.15 -29.87
N ILE A 8 15.24 3.87 -29.28
CA ILE A 8 15.52 3.89 -27.84
C ILE A 8 15.28 5.33 -27.36
N ARG A 9 14.66 5.47 -26.18
CA ARG A 9 14.44 6.74 -25.52
C ARG A 9 15.04 6.69 -24.13
N HIS A 10 15.81 7.70 -23.81
CA HIS A 10 16.38 7.88 -22.49
C HIS A 10 15.56 8.91 -21.72
N LYS A 11 15.38 8.68 -20.43
CA LYS A 11 14.76 9.62 -19.52
C LYS A 11 15.61 10.88 -19.41
N ARG A 12 14.99 12.05 -19.58
CA ARG A 12 15.65 13.36 -19.51
C ARG A 12 15.67 13.89 -18.09
N ASP A 13 14.51 13.91 -17.44
CA ASP A 13 14.36 14.44 -16.11
C ASP A 13 14.35 13.31 -15.08
N LEU A 14 15.28 13.39 -14.13
CA LEU A 14 15.53 12.36 -13.13
C LEU A 14 14.98 12.86 -11.78
N PRO A 15 13.94 12.22 -11.20
CA PRO A 15 13.48 12.58 -9.87
C PRO A 15 14.52 12.25 -8.81
N ASN A 16 14.62 13.12 -7.78
CA ASN A 16 15.53 12.95 -6.65
C ASN A 16 14.88 13.53 -5.39
N TYR A 17 13.70 13.05 -5.09
CA TYR A 17 12.88 13.47 -3.95
C TYR A 17 11.98 12.31 -3.49
N GLY A 18 11.52 12.33 -2.23
CA GLY A 18 10.70 11.27 -1.67
C GLY A 18 11.39 9.91 -1.77
N VAL A 19 10.77 8.99 -2.49
CA VAL A 19 11.27 7.62 -2.69
C VAL A 19 12.26 7.49 -3.87
N PHE A 20 12.49 8.56 -4.61
CA PHE A 20 13.34 8.54 -5.80
C PHE A 20 14.74 9.07 -5.52
N ASP A 21 15.76 8.36 -5.99
CA ASP A 21 17.18 8.72 -5.89
C ASP A 21 17.91 8.45 -7.21
N GLU A 22 17.27 8.86 -8.32
CA GLU A 22 17.77 8.53 -9.65
C GLU A 22 19.06 9.29 -10.01
N LYS A 23 19.21 10.55 -9.57
CA LYS A 23 20.40 11.39 -9.89
C LYS A 23 21.70 10.82 -9.32
N ARG A 24 21.63 10.02 -8.27
CA ARG A 24 22.82 9.37 -7.70
C ARG A 24 23.34 8.24 -8.60
N VAL A 25 22.46 7.61 -9.37
CA VAL A 25 22.78 6.38 -10.12
C VAL A 25 22.85 6.66 -11.63
N PHE A 26 22.01 7.56 -12.15
CA PHE A 26 21.84 7.80 -13.57
C PHE A 26 22.22 9.23 -13.99
N SER A 27 22.53 9.38 -15.27
CA SER A 27 22.74 10.68 -15.91
C SER A 27 21.56 11.04 -16.80
N ARG A 28 21.25 12.33 -16.92
CA ARG A 28 20.21 12.84 -17.81
C ARG A 28 20.47 12.43 -19.26
N GLY A 29 19.43 11.91 -19.92
CA GLY A 29 19.46 11.64 -21.35
C GLY A 29 19.32 12.92 -22.19
N PRO A 30 19.52 12.84 -23.52
CA PRO A 30 19.13 13.92 -24.45
C PRO A 30 17.60 14.06 -24.46
N CYS A 31 17.09 15.22 -24.91
CA CYS A 31 15.68 15.36 -25.23
C CYS A 31 15.29 14.33 -26.30
N PRO A 32 14.16 13.61 -26.12
CA PRO A 32 13.75 12.56 -27.04
C PRO A 32 13.24 13.12 -28.36
N GLU A 33 13.65 12.51 -29.48
CA GLU A 33 13.07 12.82 -30.80
C GLU A 33 11.77 12.03 -31.01
N PRO A 34 10.78 12.51 -31.78
CA PRO A 34 9.59 11.73 -32.13
C PRO A 34 9.94 10.40 -32.80
N ILE A 35 9.06 9.42 -32.66
CA ILE A 35 9.14 8.12 -33.33
C ILE A 35 8.09 8.10 -34.45
N ASP A 36 8.50 7.92 -35.71
CA ASP A 36 7.55 7.66 -36.78
C ASP A 36 7.03 6.23 -36.68
N PHE A 37 5.74 6.09 -36.49
CA PHE A 37 5.08 4.79 -36.45
C PHE A 37 3.83 4.79 -37.32
N LYS A 38 3.88 4.11 -38.45
CA LYS A 38 2.78 4.05 -39.42
C LYS A 38 2.25 5.42 -39.87
N GLY A 39 3.14 6.40 -40.01
CA GLY A 39 2.79 7.75 -40.43
C GLY A 39 2.26 8.64 -39.30
N VAL A 40 2.36 8.20 -38.03
CA VAL A 40 2.07 9.01 -36.85
C VAL A 40 3.37 9.27 -36.11
N LYS A 41 3.65 10.52 -35.80
CA LYS A 41 4.82 10.94 -34.99
C LYS A 41 4.49 10.86 -33.50
N LEU A 42 5.03 9.84 -32.85
CA LEU A 42 4.81 9.59 -31.41
C LEU A 42 5.90 10.29 -30.59
N GLY A 43 5.51 11.24 -29.74
CA GLY A 43 6.37 11.86 -28.74
C GLY A 43 6.39 11.02 -27.46
N VAL A 44 7.39 10.12 -27.33
CA VAL A 44 7.49 9.22 -26.17
C VAL A 44 8.38 9.82 -25.09
N LEU A 45 7.86 9.95 -23.91
CA LEU A 45 8.54 10.49 -22.72
C LEU A 45 8.35 9.55 -21.52
N THR A 46 9.19 9.71 -20.49
CA THR A 46 9.25 8.78 -19.36
C THR A 46 9.00 9.51 -18.04
N CYS A 47 7.83 9.28 -17.46
CA CYS A 47 7.47 9.65 -16.10
C CYS A 47 7.77 11.11 -15.75
N GLU A 48 8.88 11.40 -15.08
CA GLU A 48 9.29 12.75 -14.65
C GLU A 48 9.39 13.75 -15.81
N ASP A 49 9.66 13.28 -17.04
CA ASP A 49 9.72 14.13 -18.22
C ASP A 49 8.41 14.90 -18.47
N LEU A 50 7.26 14.36 -18.02
CA LEU A 50 5.95 15.01 -18.14
C LEU A 50 5.75 16.15 -17.12
N TRP A 51 6.47 16.13 -15.99
CA TRP A 51 6.31 17.12 -14.92
C TRP A 51 6.88 18.49 -15.31
N TRP A 52 7.81 18.51 -16.27
CA TRP A 52 8.50 19.70 -16.72
C TRP A 52 8.17 20.05 -18.18
N GLU A 53 8.27 21.32 -18.50
CA GLU A 53 7.92 21.85 -19.83
C GLU A 53 8.92 21.44 -20.92
N GLU A 54 10.21 21.30 -20.59
CA GLU A 54 11.32 21.15 -21.53
C GLU A 54 11.10 20.04 -22.57
N VAL A 55 10.74 18.84 -22.10
CA VAL A 55 10.60 17.66 -22.98
C VAL A 55 9.34 17.75 -23.83
N THR A 56 8.23 18.18 -23.28
CA THR A 56 6.97 18.29 -24.04
C THR A 56 7.02 19.41 -25.07
N GLN A 57 7.66 20.54 -24.75
CA GLN A 57 7.88 21.63 -25.71
C GLN A 57 8.82 21.18 -26.83
N HIS A 58 9.94 20.52 -26.52
CA HIS A 58 10.84 19.98 -27.56
C HIS A 58 10.11 19.02 -28.51
N LEU A 59 9.26 18.13 -27.99
CA LEU A 59 8.47 17.20 -28.79
C LEU A 59 7.43 17.93 -29.67
N ALA A 60 6.86 19.04 -29.18
CA ALA A 60 5.96 19.89 -29.94
C ALA A 60 6.71 20.60 -31.09
N ASP A 61 7.87 21.17 -30.81
CA ASP A 61 8.74 21.83 -31.83
C ASP A 61 9.19 20.87 -32.93
N LYS A 62 9.27 19.55 -32.59
CA LYS A 62 9.56 18.46 -33.53
C LYS A 62 8.32 17.91 -34.24
N HIS A 63 7.16 18.53 -34.02
CA HIS A 63 5.89 18.17 -34.66
C HIS A 63 5.42 16.76 -34.32
N SER A 64 5.47 16.38 -33.04
CA SER A 64 4.81 15.15 -32.55
C SER A 64 3.29 15.25 -32.74
N ASP A 65 2.66 14.15 -33.12
CA ASP A 65 1.21 14.04 -33.32
C ASP A 65 0.49 13.65 -32.01
N ILE A 66 1.09 12.77 -31.22
CA ILE A 66 0.54 12.23 -29.96
C ILE A 66 1.69 12.08 -28.96
N LEU A 67 1.48 12.57 -27.73
CA LEU A 67 2.37 12.32 -26.61
C LEU A 67 2.02 10.98 -25.94
N ILE A 68 3.05 10.22 -25.54
CA ILE A 68 2.90 8.98 -24.79
C ILE A 68 3.83 9.04 -23.59
N SER A 69 3.25 9.09 -22.39
CA SER A 69 4.00 9.05 -21.13
C SER A 69 3.94 7.68 -20.49
N LEU A 70 5.11 7.08 -20.25
CA LEU A 70 5.28 5.78 -19.60
C LEU A 70 5.71 6.00 -18.16
N ASN A 71 4.86 5.61 -17.18
CA ASN A 71 5.04 6.01 -15.79
C ASN A 71 5.12 4.82 -14.83
N GLY A 72 5.99 4.98 -13.83
CA GLY A 72 6.00 4.25 -12.57
C GLY A 72 5.79 5.27 -11.45
N SER A 73 4.62 5.94 -11.46
CA SER A 73 4.26 6.96 -10.48
C SER A 73 3.52 6.29 -9.32
N PRO A 74 4.10 6.23 -8.08
CA PRO A 74 3.49 5.56 -6.96
C PRO A 74 2.24 6.28 -6.48
N TYR A 75 1.37 5.52 -5.82
CA TYR A 75 0.16 6.03 -5.19
C TYR A 75 0.51 6.92 -3.99
N GLU A 76 -0.10 8.07 -3.95
CA GLU A 76 -0.25 8.98 -2.82
C GLU A 76 -1.65 9.59 -2.91
N GLU A 77 -2.29 9.95 -1.80
CA GLU A 77 -3.69 10.42 -1.75
C GLU A 77 -4.00 11.59 -2.71
N ILE A 78 -3.03 12.46 -2.96
CA ILE A 78 -3.21 13.63 -3.84
C ILE A 78 -2.60 13.45 -5.24
N LYS A 79 -1.81 12.41 -5.44
CA LYS A 79 -0.98 12.23 -6.64
C LYS A 79 -1.78 12.08 -7.93
N ALA A 80 -2.93 11.41 -7.87
CA ALA A 80 -3.83 11.28 -9.02
C ALA A 80 -4.27 12.65 -9.54
N ARG A 81 -4.68 13.55 -8.65
CA ARG A 81 -5.03 14.95 -9.00
C ARG A 81 -3.87 15.68 -9.67
N ASP A 82 -2.66 15.53 -9.13
CA ASP A 82 -1.48 16.21 -9.65
C ASP A 82 -1.09 15.66 -11.03
N ARG A 83 -1.23 14.35 -11.28
CA ARG A 83 -1.03 13.73 -12.61
C ARG A 83 -1.98 14.31 -13.65
N PHE A 84 -3.28 14.43 -13.33
CA PHE A 84 -4.27 15.02 -14.23
C PHE A 84 -3.96 16.49 -14.48
N GLN A 85 -3.59 17.25 -13.47
CA GLN A 85 -3.24 18.66 -13.61
C GLN A 85 -2.02 18.84 -14.52
N ASN A 86 -0.96 18.07 -14.29
CA ASN A 86 0.25 18.09 -15.16
C ASN A 86 -0.07 17.67 -16.59
N GLY A 87 -0.85 16.62 -16.78
CA GLY A 87 -1.32 16.21 -18.10
C GLY A 87 -2.05 17.34 -18.82
N LYS A 88 -2.96 18.04 -18.13
CA LYS A 88 -3.69 19.18 -18.65
C LYS A 88 -2.78 20.34 -19.04
N GLU A 89 -1.81 20.69 -18.20
CA GLU A 89 -0.85 21.76 -18.51
C GLU A 89 -0.01 21.42 -19.74
N ARG A 90 0.50 20.18 -19.82
CA ARG A 90 1.35 19.76 -20.94
C ARG A 90 0.57 19.67 -22.26
N THR A 91 -0.65 19.12 -22.26
CA THR A 91 -1.47 19.02 -23.47
C THR A 91 -1.90 20.40 -23.97
N THR A 92 -2.33 21.29 -23.08
CA THR A 92 -2.72 22.67 -23.48
C THR A 92 -1.55 23.52 -23.95
N GLN A 93 -0.38 23.34 -23.36
CA GLN A 93 0.84 24.05 -23.74
C GLN A 93 1.37 23.59 -25.11
N SER A 94 1.40 22.27 -25.34
CA SER A 94 1.96 21.69 -26.56
C SER A 94 0.96 21.64 -27.74
N ASP A 95 -0.34 21.84 -27.51
CA ASP A 95 -1.47 21.58 -28.42
C ASP A 95 -1.50 20.13 -28.97
N ILE A 96 -1.02 19.15 -28.15
CA ILE A 96 -0.90 17.75 -28.52
C ILE A 96 -1.65 16.87 -27.50
N PRO A 97 -2.47 15.88 -27.94
CA PRO A 97 -3.12 14.95 -27.02
C PRO A 97 -2.12 14.00 -26.35
N LEU A 98 -2.47 13.51 -25.15
CA LEU A 98 -1.60 12.69 -24.30
C LEU A 98 -2.24 11.33 -24.01
N ILE A 99 -1.46 10.27 -24.19
CA ILE A 99 -1.70 8.96 -23.60
C ILE A 99 -0.80 8.83 -22.36
N TYR A 100 -1.40 8.77 -21.19
CA TYR A 100 -0.71 8.56 -19.91
C TYR A 100 -0.93 7.13 -19.46
N THR A 101 0.14 6.34 -19.36
CA THR A 101 0.09 5.00 -18.80
C THR A 101 0.80 4.98 -17.46
N ASN A 102 0.33 4.17 -16.51
CA ASN A 102 0.97 3.99 -15.21
C ASN A 102 0.96 2.52 -14.81
N GLN A 103 1.89 2.12 -13.97
CA GLN A 103 1.95 0.77 -13.41
C GLN A 103 0.79 0.51 -12.47
N VAL A 104 0.42 -0.76 -12.32
CA VAL A 104 -0.49 -1.26 -11.29
C VAL A 104 0.22 -2.32 -10.47
N GLY A 105 0.06 -2.29 -9.16
CA GLY A 105 0.58 -3.31 -8.26
C GLY A 105 1.49 -2.77 -7.17
N GLY A 106 1.96 -3.66 -6.30
CA GLY A 106 2.92 -3.38 -5.23
C GLY A 106 4.34 -3.77 -5.62
N GLN A 107 5.31 -2.98 -5.23
CA GLN A 107 6.73 -3.30 -5.36
C GLN A 107 7.47 -2.79 -4.13
N ASP A 108 8.07 -3.71 -3.37
CA ASP A 108 8.66 -3.39 -2.07
C ASP A 108 7.64 -2.65 -1.18
N GLU A 109 7.93 -1.44 -0.77
CA GLU A 109 7.04 -0.60 0.04
C GLU A 109 6.13 0.33 -0.77
N LEU A 110 6.25 0.33 -2.11
CA LEU A 110 5.48 1.19 -2.99
C LEU A 110 4.25 0.46 -3.55
N VAL A 111 3.20 1.21 -3.77
CA VAL A 111 2.00 0.77 -4.49
C VAL A 111 1.76 1.70 -5.67
N PHE A 112 1.36 1.14 -6.79
CA PHE A 112 1.02 1.85 -8.01
C PHE A 112 -0.46 1.62 -8.31
N ASP A 113 -1.19 2.69 -8.47
CA ASP A 113 -2.64 2.71 -8.65
C ASP A 113 -3.07 2.62 -10.12
N GLY A 114 -2.14 2.72 -11.06
CA GLY A 114 -2.50 2.74 -12.48
C GLY A 114 -3.25 4.01 -12.85
N GLU A 115 -4.56 3.91 -12.98
CA GLU A 115 -5.45 4.99 -13.42
C GLU A 115 -4.95 5.68 -14.70
N ALA A 116 -4.54 4.88 -15.71
CA ALA A 116 -4.10 5.38 -16.99
C ALA A 116 -5.22 6.14 -17.70
N PHE A 117 -4.87 7.16 -18.49
CA PHE A 117 -5.86 7.99 -19.16
C PHE A 117 -5.37 8.47 -20.54
N VAL A 118 -6.34 8.89 -21.36
CA VAL A 118 -6.11 9.70 -22.54
C VAL A 118 -6.72 11.08 -22.31
N MET A 119 -5.95 12.10 -22.63
CA MET A 119 -6.35 13.49 -22.52
C MET A 119 -6.25 14.15 -23.90
N ASP A 120 -7.27 14.91 -24.30
CA ASP A 120 -7.23 15.68 -25.53
C ASP A 120 -6.30 16.89 -25.39
N LYS A 121 -6.04 17.57 -26.49
CA LYS A 121 -5.18 18.76 -26.52
C LYS A 121 -5.71 19.96 -25.72
N ASN A 122 -7.02 19.96 -25.35
CA ASN A 122 -7.64 20.99 -24.52
C ASN A 122 -7.58 20.63 -23.02
N GLY A 123 -6.94 19.52 -22.66
CA GLY A 123 -6.83 19.05 -21.28
C GLY A 123 -8.08 18.36 -20.74
N GLN A 124 -8.93 17.82 -21.63
CA GLN A 124 -10.09 17.02 -21.24
C GLN A 124 -9.74 15.54 -21.21
N VAL A 125 -10.06 14.86 -20.12
CA VAL A 125 -9.91 13.40 -20.03
C VAL A 125 -11.03 12.75 -20.84
N ILE A 126 -10.67 11.98 -21.86
CA ILE A 126 -11.60 11.33 -22.79
C ILE A 126 -11.61 9.81 -22.67
N VAL A 127 -10.57 9.22 -22.09
CA VAL A 127 -10.51 7.82 -21.66
C VAL A 127 -9.87 7.79 -20.30
N ARG A 128 -10.36 6.95 -19.38
CA ARG A 128 -9.74 6.69 -18.09
C ARG A 128 -9.92 5.22 -17.72
N GLN A 129 -8.90 4.61 -17.15
CA GLN A 129 -8.98 3.27 -16.58
C GLN A 129 -9.38 3.33 -15.11
N THR A 130 -9.96 2.25 -14.61
CA THR A 130 -10.26 2.09 -13.18
C THR A 130 -8.94 1.98 -12.41
N ALA A 131 -8.82 2.72 -11.31
CA ALA A 131 -7.66 2.64 -10.43
C ALA A 131 -7.51 1.24 -9.81
N PHE A 132 -6.27 0.83 -9.56
CA PHE A 132 -5.89 -0.46 -8.94
C PHE A 132 -6.27 -1.72 -9.75
N VAL A 133 -6.61 -1.57 -11.01
CA VAL A 133 -6.96 -2.66 -11.92
C VAL A 133 -5.96 -2.76 -13.05
N ASP A 134 -5.34 -3.95 -13.20
CA ASP A 134 -4.54 -4.26 -14.38
C ASP A 134 -5.47 -4.53 -15.56
N CYS A 135 -5.47 -3.64 -16.54
CA CYS A 135 -6.34 -3.73 -17.70
C CYS A 135 -5.71 -3.12 -18.96
N THR A 136 -6.22 -3.55 -20.11
CA THR A 136 -5.85 -3.01 -21.41
C THR A 136 -7.08 -2.42 -22.08
N THR A 137 -6.97 -1.14 -22.49
CA THR A 137 -8.04 -0.43 -23.17
C THR A 137 -7.62 -0.12 -24.60
N MET A 138 -8.46 -0.52 -25.58
CA MET A 138 -8.28 -0.13 -26.98
C MET A 138 -8.79 1.28 -27.17
N THR A 139 -8.02 2.11 -27.88
CA THR A 139 -8.39 3.49 -28.23
C THR A 139 -8.36 3.69 -29.74
N GLU A 140 -9.36 4.40 -30.26
CA GLU A 140 -9.46 4.69 -31.68
C GLU A 140 -9.10 6.15 -31.97
N TRP A 141 -8.23 6.36 -32.94
CA TRP A 141 -7.69 7.65 -33.27
C TRP A 141 -7.97 8.03 -34.71
N SER A 142 -8.41 9.26 -34.94
CA SER A 142 -8.68 9.79 -36.25
C SER A 142 -7.87 11.07 -36.49
N LYS A 143 -7.34 11.22 -37.69
CA LYS A 143 -6.66 12.44 -38.13
C LYS A 143 -7.71 13.45 -38.59
N VAL A 144 -7.63 14.67 -38.06
CA VAL A 144 -8.43 15.80 -38.44
C VAL A 144 -7.54 16.96 -38.88
N ASP A 145 -8.12 18.05 -39.41
CA ASP A 145 -7.36 19.19 -39.93
C ASP A 145 -6.35 19.76 -38.91
N ASN A 146 -6.73 19.76 -37.63
CA ASN A 146 -5.92 20.31 -36.52
C ASN A 146 -5.28 19.25 -35.64
N GLY A 147 -4.84 18.10 -36.19
CA GLY A 147 -4.11 17.08 -35.47
C GLY A 147 -4.85 15.75 -35.33
N TRP A 148 -4.68 15.06 -34.21
CA TRP A 148 -5.27 13.77 -33.93
C TRP A 148 -6.29 13.85 -32.78
N VAL A 149 -7.39 13.15 -32.94
CA VAL A 149 -8.44 13.04 -31.91
C VAL A 149 -8.69 11.58 -31.57
N CYS A 150 -8.87 11.29 -30.28
CA CYS A 150 -9.28 9.98 -29.78
C CYS A 150 -10.79 9.94 -29.60
N ALA A 151 -11.43 8.84 -29.95
CA ALA A 151 -12.83 8.60 -29.64
C ALA A 151 -13.02 8.55 -28.12
N ALA A 152 -14.05 9.23 -27.62
CA ALA A 152 -14.36 9.26 -26.19
C ALA A 152 -14.95 7.92 -25.72
N HIS A 153 -14.61 7.53 -24.48
CA HIS A 153 -15.19 6.37 -23.80
C HIS A 153 -16.05 6.83 -22.62
N ASP A 154 -16.93 5.97 -22.15
CA ASP A 154 -17.56 6.14 -20.85
C ASP A 154 -16.50 6.06 -19.76
N LEU A 155 -16.44 7.09 -18.91
CA LEU A 155 -15.44 7.13 -17.86
C LEU A 155 -15.96 6.38 -16.63
N PRO A 156 -15.14 5.47 -16.03
CA PRO A 156 -15.53 4.81 -14.78
C PRO A 156 -15.72 5.83 -13.66
N GLU A 157 -16.56 5.50 -12.69
CA GLU A 157 -16.66 6.29 -11.47
C GLU A 157 -15.32 6.35 -10.75
N LYS A 158 -15.05 7.49 -10.10
CA LYS A 158 -13.87 7.61 -9.25
C LYS A 158 -14.17 6.95 -7.91
N ASN A 159 -13.19 6.25 -7.40
CA ASN A 159 -13.22 5.76 -6.03
C ASN A 159 -13.27 6.94 -5.05
N ASP A 160 -13.86 6.71 -3.88
CA ASP A 160 -13.67 7.58 -2.74
C ASP A 160 -12.31 7.34 -2.07
N ARG A 161 -11.93 8.24 -1.17
CA ARG A 161 -10.64 8.20 -0.47
C ARG A 161 -10.40 6.89 0.29
N LEU A 162 -11.41 6.38 1.00
CA LEU A 162 -11.25 5.18 1.82
C LEU A 162 -11.11 3.94 0.95
N THR A 163 -11.83 3.88 -0.17
CA THR A 163 -11.69 2.85 -1.19
C THR A 163 -10.26 2.81 -1.73
N ASP A 164 -9.68 3.94 -2.12
CA ASP A 164 -8.33 4.01 -2.67
C ASP A 164 -7.28 3.57 -1.64
N ILE A 165 -7.38 4.05 -0.40
CA ILE A 165 -6.46 3.66 0.68
C ILE A 165 -6.55 2.16 0.95
N TYR A 166 -7.77 1.61 1.05
CA TYR A 166 -7.95 0.18 1.31
C TYR A 166 -7.39 -0.68 0.18
N GLN A 167 -7.65 -0.30 -1.08
CA GLN A 167 -7.09 -0.98 -2.25
C GLN A 167 -5.57 -0.94 -2.26
N ALA A 168 -4.96 0.20 -1.91
CA ALA A 168 -3.51 0.33 -1.82
C ALA A 168 -2.92 -0.62 -0.77
N MET A 169 -3.50 -0.68 0.43
CA MET A 169 -3.07 -1.61 1.49
C MET A 169 -3.16 -3.07 1.03
N MET A 170 -4.31 -3.45 0.46
CA MET A 170 -4.58 -4.81 0.00
C MET A 170 -3.58 -5.24 -1.10
N ILE A 171 -3.37 -4.41 -2.11
CA ILE A 171 -2.44 -4.69 -3.21
C ILE A 171 -0.99 -4.74 -2.70
N GLY A 172 -0.60 -3.84 -1.81
CA GLY A 172 0.72 -3.85 -1.20
C GLY A 172 1.03 -5.17 -0.50
N VAL A 173 0.14 -5.64 0.36
CA VAL A 173 0.27 -6.93 1.05
C VAL A 173 0.29 -8.09 0.04
N ARG A 174 -0.67 -8.12 -0.89
CA ARG A 174 -0.79 -9.19 -1.89
C ARG A 174 0.49 -9.37 -2.69
N ASP A 175 0.97 -8.27 -3.25
CA ASP A 175 2.09 -8.32 -4.18
C ASP A 175 3.41 -8.55 -3.46
N TYR A 176 3.61 -7.98 -2.26
CA TYR A 176 4.79 -8.25 -1.45
C TYR A 176 4.91 -9.73 -1.09
N VAL A 177 3.83 -10.33 -0.60
CA VAL A 177 3.80 -11.75 -0.23
C VAL A 177 4.04 -12.64 -1.45
N ASN A 178 3.32 -12.40 -2.55
CA ASN A 178 3.39 -13.25 -3.73
C ASN A 178 4.73 -13.11 -4.49
N LYS A 179 5.25 -11.89 -4.65
CA LYS A 179 6.53 -11.63 -5.36
C LYS A 179 7.75 -12.16 -4.59
N ASN A 180 7.66 -12.20 -3.26
CA ASN A 180 8.71 -12.80 -2.42
C ASN A 180 8.46 -14.28 -2.14
N HIS A 181 7.44 -14.89 -2.78
CA HIS A 181 7.13 -16.32 -2.69
C HIS A 181 6.84 -16.84 -1.27
N PHE A 182 6.31 -15.99 -0.39
CA PHE A 182 5.84 -16.46 0.91
C PHE A 182 4.55 -17.27 0.76
N PRO A 183 4.41 -18.41 1.44
CA PRO A 183 3.19 -19.23 1.38
C PRO A 183 1.98 -18.58 2.08
N GLY A 184 2.19 -17.50 2.80
CA GLY A 184 1.18 -16.75 3.55
C GLY A 184 1.80 -15.90 4.62
N VAL A 185 0.96 -15.39 5.54
CA VAL A 185 1.36 -14.50 6.63
C VAL A 185 0.99 -15.05 8.00
N ILE A 186 1.72 -14.59 9.04
CA ILE A 186 1.40 -14.80 10.46
C ILE A 186 1.19 -13.44 11.08
N ILE A 187 0.14 -13.29 11.88
CA ILE A 187 -0.25 -12.03 12.52
C ILE A 187 -0.53 -12.26 14.00
N GLY A 188 0.09 -11.45 14.85
CA GLY A 188 -0.28 -11.39 16.27
C GLY A 188 -1.65 -10.74 16.43
N MET A 189 -2.64 -11.48 16.92
CA MET A 189 -4.01 -11.02 17.11
C MET A 189 -4.22 -10.66 18.57
N SER A 190 -4.25 -9.36 18.90
CA SER A 190 -4.42 -8.87 20.27
C SER A 190 -5.88 -8.69 20.68
N GLY A 191 -6.81 -8.69 19.72
CA GLY A 191 -8.19 -8.25 19.92
C GLY A 191 -8.37 -6.74 19.84
N GLY A 192 -7.30 -5.97 19.52
CA GLY A 192 -7.37 -4.55 19.22
C GLY A 192 -7.56 -4.27 17.73
N ILE A 193 -8.03 -3.05 17.42
CA ILE A 193 -8.44 -2.64 16.07
C ILE A 193 -7.32 -2.74 15.03
N ASP A 194 -6.07 -2.41 15.38
CA ASP A 194 -4.94 -2.41 14.44
C ASP A 194 -4.60 -3.83 13.98
N SER A 195 -4.53 -4.78 14.92
CA SER A 195 -4.30 -6.19 14.60
C SER A 195 -5.45 -6.77 13.79
N ALA A 196 -6.70 -6.39 14.10
CA ALA A 196 -7.88 -6.83 13.38
C ALA A 196 -7.91 -6.27 11.95
N LEU A 197 -7.67 -4.97 11.75
CA LEU A 197 -7.65 -4.39 10.42
C LEU A 197 -6.49 -4.96 9.57
N SER A 198 -5.30 -5.13 10.15
CA SER A 198 -4.18 -5.78 9.46
C SER A 198 -4.51 -7.19 9.00
N ALA A 199 -5.20 -7.97 9.85
CA ALA A 199 -5.65 -9.33 9.53
C ALA A 199 -6.68 -9.32 8.39
N ILE A 200 -7.65 -8.42 8.43
CA ILE A 200 -8.70 -8.31 7.41
C ILE A 200 -8.10 -7.90 6.05
N VAL A 201 -7.20 -6.92 6.03
CA VAL A 201 -6.48 -6.54 4.80
C VAL A 201 -5.70 -7.73 4.24
N ALA A 202 -5.04 -8.52 5.10
CA ALA A 202 -4.35 -9.72 4.67
C ALA A 202 -5.29 -10.80 4.11
N VAL A 203 -6.46 -10.97 4.71
CA VAL A 203 -7.50 -11.92 4.23
C VAL A 203 -8.06 -11.46 2.89
N ASP A 204 -8.35 -10.19 2.72
CA ASP A 204 -8.81 -9.65 1.44
C ASP A 204 -7.73 -9.76 0.36
N ALA A 205 -6.46 -9.61 0.73
CA ALA A 205 -5.32 -9.70 -0.19
C ALA A 205 -4.97 -11.13 -0.62
N LEU A 206 -5.08 -12.11 0.28
CA LEU A 206 -4.46 -13.44 0.12
C LEU A 206 -5.44 -14.60 0.23
N GLY A 207 -6.61 -14.40 0.83
CA GLY A 207 -7.55 -15.45 1.26
C GLY A 207 -7.25 -15.93 2.68
N ALA A 208 -8.28 -16.39 3.38
CA ALA A 208 -8.22 -16.79 4.78
C ALA A 208 -7.26 -17.98 5.05
N ASP A 209 -7.13 -18.90 4.09
CA ASP A 209 -6.24 -20.06 4.15
C ASP A 209 -4.75 -19.71 4.25
N LYS A 210 -4.37 -18.54 3.76
CA LYS A 210 -2.99 -18.04 3.81
C LYS A 210 -2.69 -17.16 5.03
N VAL A 211 -3.71 -16.82 5.82
CA VAL A 211 -3.57 -15.98 7.02
C VAL A 211 -3.66 -16.82 8.28
N HIS A 212 -2.62 -16.79 9.09
CA HIS A 212 -2.54 -17.51 10.35
C HIS A 212 -2.49 -16.51 11.50
N LEU A 213 -3.49 -16.52 12.36
CA LEU A 213 -3.61 -15.62 13.50
C LEU A 213 -3.05 -16.29 14.76
N VAL A 214 -2.41 -15.52 15.63
CA VAL A 214 -1.83 -16.02 16.88
C VAL A 214 -2.20 -15.11 18.03
N MET A 215 -3.02 -15.58 18.96
CA MET A 215 -3.24 -14.93 20.25
C MET A 215 -2.07 -15.29 21.19
N MET A 216 -1.55 -14.30 21.87
CA MET A 216 -0.44 -14.47 22.81
C MET A 216 -0.76 -13.76 24.15
N PRO A 217 -1.77 -14.26 24.90
CA PRO A 217 -2.22 -13.57 26.10
C PRO A 217 -1.18 -13.59 27.20
N SER A 218 -1.17 -12.49 27.97
CA SER A 218 -0.48 -12.37 29.26
C SER A 218 -1.49 -12.44 30.42
N LYS A 219 -1.01 -12.29 31.64
CA LYS A 219 -1.87 -12.16 32.83
C LYS A 219 -2.72 -10.87 32.83
N TYR A 220 -2.42 -9.91 31.96
CA TYR A 220 -3.09 -8.62 31.85
C TYR A 220 -4.13 -8.57 30.71
N THR A 221 -4.10 -9.58 29.83
CA THR A 221 -5.04 -9.64 28.70
C THR A 221 -6.44 -9.89 29.19
N SER A 222 -7.38 -9.02 28.83
CA SER A 222 -8.76 -9.11 29.23
C SER A 222 -9.48 -10.28 28.54
N GLU A 223 -10.50 -10.83 29.20
CA GLU A 223 -11.37 -11.86 28.61
C GLU A 223 -12.07 -11.31 27.36
N GLU A 224 -12.48 -10.05 27.39
CA GLU A 224 -13.08 -9.35 26.26
C GLU A 224 -12.18 -9.36 25.02
N SER A 225 -10.90 -9.03 25.17
CA SER A 225 -9.94 -9.06 24.06
C SER A 225 -9.73 -10.46 23.48
N LEU A 226 -9.79 -11.50 24.32
CA LEU A 226 -9.72 -12.89 23.86
C LEU A 226 -10.96 -13.30 23.05
N ILE A 227 -12.16 -12.91 23.52
CA ILE A 227 -13.42 -13.15 22.82
C ILE A 227 -13.42 -12.42 21.48
N ASP A 228 -13.07 -11.14 21.47
CA ASP A 228 -13.01 -10.31 20.27
C ASP A 228 -12.05 -10.88 19.21
N ALA A 229 -10.87 -11.33 19.63
CA ALA A 229 -9.89 -11.94 18.73
C ALA A 229 -10.40 -13.25 18.12
N ALA A 230 -11.05 -14.09 18.93
CA ALA A 230 -11.62 -15.35 18.47
C ALA A 230 -12.81 -15.13 17.53
N ASP A 231 -13.69 -14.17 17.84
CA ASP A 231 -14.83 -13.83 17.01
C ASP A 231 -14.39 -13.23 15.67
N ALA A 232 -13.40 -12.32 15.67
CA ALA A 232 -12.83 -11.78 14.45
C ALA A 232 -12.21 -12.89 13.56
N ALA A 233 -11.45 -13.80 14.15
CA ALA A 233 -10.87 -14.94 13.42
C ALA A 233 -11.97 -15.81 12.78
N ARG A 234 -13.04 -16.09 13.51
CA ARG A 234 -14.20 -16.85 13.02
C ARG A 234 -14.91 -16.13 11.88
N MET A 235 -15.11 -14.80 11.98
CA MET A 235 -15.74 -14.00 10.93
C MET A 235 -14.88 -13.93 9.67
N MET A 236 -13.56 -13.87 9.81
CA MET A 236 -12.59 -13.91 8.72
C MET A 236 -12.43 -15.32 8.11
N GLY A 237 -12.80 -16.38 8.85
CA GLY A 237 -12.56 -17.77 8.44
C GLY A 237 -11.11 -18.21 8.59
N CYS A 238 -10.32 -17.55 9.45
CA CYS A 238 -8.90 -17.82 9.65
C CYS A 238 -8.65 -18.88 10.74
N ALA A 239 -7.56 -19.64 10.58
CA ALA A 239 -7.00 -20.42 11.67
C ALA A 239 -6.38 -19.47 12.71
N ILE A 240 -6.59 -19.79 14.00
CA ILE A 240 -6.06 -19.02 15.12
C ILE A 240 -5.50 -19.96 16.19
N ASP A 241 -4.25 -19.71 16.59
CA ASP A 241 -3.60 -20.38 17.71
C ASP A 241 -3.68 -19.51 18.97
N ASN A 242 -3.72 -20.16 20.14
CA ASN A 242 -3.62 -19.49 21.43
C ASN A 242 -2.35 -19.96 22.15
N ILE A 243 -1.36 -19.09 22.24
CA ILE A 243 -0.03 -19.36 22.83
C ILE A 243 0.22 -18.38 23.97
N PRO A 244 -0.20 -18.69 25.22
CA PRO A 244 0.01 -17.81 26.36
C PRO A 244 1.50 -17.55 26.64
N ILE A 245 1.85 -16.28 26.89
CA ILE A 245 3.26 -15.89 27.16
C ILE A 245 3.64 -15.97 28.65
N THR A 246 2.69 -16.25 29.53
CA THR A 246 2.87 -16.15 30.99
C THR A 246 4.06 -16.96 31.53
N ASP A 247 4.24 -18.20 31.06
CA ASP A 247 5.35 -19.04 31.53
C ASP A 247 6.70 -18.57 30.97
N GLY A 248 6.72 -18.05 29.73
CA GLY A 248 7.91 -17.43 29.15
C GLY A 248 8.33 -16.19 29.93
N VAL A 249 7.39 -15.31 30.27
CA VAL A 249 7.65 -14.11 31.09
C VAL A 249 8.23 -14.51 32.44
N LYS A 250 7.62 -15.48 33.18
CA LYS A 250 8.13 -15.98 34.46
C LYS A 250 9.56 -16.56 34.35
N ALA A 251 9.84 -17.29 33.27
CA ALA A 251 11.16 -17.84 33.03
C ALA A 251 12.22 -16.72 32.88
N PHE A 252 11.90 -15.67 32.11
CA PHE A 252 12.78 -14.51 31.96
C PHE A 252 12.95 -13.72 33.26
N GLU A 253 11.86 -13.50 34.02
CA GLU A 253 11.92 -12.90 35.37
C GLU A 253 12.86 -13.66 36.27
N GLY A 254 12.78 -15.00 36.25
CA GLY A 254 13.70 -15.86 37.02
C GLY A 254 15.17 -15.78 36.60
N ILE A 255 15.41 -15.74 35.27
CA ILE A 255 16.78 -15.58 34.72
C ILE A 255 17.37 -14.22 35.12
N MET A 256 16.57 -13.17 35.10
CA MET A 256 16.99 -11.80 35.36
C MET A 256 16.97 -11.41 36.86
N ALA A 257 16.44 -12.24 37.74
CA ALA A 257 16.24 -11.93 39.16
C ALA A 257 17.48 -11.38 39.88
N GLY A 258 18.65 -11.95 39.59
CA GLY A 258 19.92 -11.47 40.15
C GLY A 258 20.33 -10.08 39.61
N ALA A 259 20.11 -9.85 38.33
CA ALA A 259 20.46 -8.57 37.66
C ALA A 259 19.49 -7.44 38.04
N PHE A 260 18.24 -7.79 38.36
CA PHE A 260 17.21 -6.82 38.74
C PHE A 260 17.05 -6.66 40.26
N ALA A 261 17.92 -7.27 41.04
CA ALA A 261 17.88 -7.18 42.52
C ALA A 261 17.99 -5.69 42.96
N GLY A 262 16.99 -5.23 43.73
CA GLY A 262 16.96 -3.87 44.25
C GLY A 262 16.38 -2.81 43.29
N THR A 263 15.89 -3.21 42.11
CA THR A 263 15.13 -2.32 41.20
C THR A 263 13.63 -2.48 41.40
N THR A 264 12.85 -1.51 40.92
CA THR A 264 11.38 -1.58 40.85
C THR A 264 10.95 -1.89 39.44
N SER A 265 9.77 -2.52 39.26
CA SER A 265 9.18 -2.76 37.95
C SER A 265 8.89 -1.44 37.21
N ASP A 266 9.21 -1.42 35.91
CA ASP A 266 9.01 -0.26 35.02
C ASP A 266 8.64 -0.74 33.60
N THR A 267 8.91 0.06 32.56
CA THR A 267 8.69 -0.30 31.16
C THR A 267 9.53 -1.50 30.68
N THR A 268 10.49 -1.98 31.46
CA THR A 268 11.31 -3.17 31.14
C THR A 268 10.44 -4.40 31.02
N GLU A 269 9.54 -4.61 31.98
CA GLU A 269 8.63 -5.77 32.01
C GLU A 269 7.58 -5.72 30.91
N GLU A 270 7.10 -4.52 30.54
CA GLU A 270 6.21 -4.31 29.38
C GLU A 270 6.93 -4.69 28.08
N ASN A 271 8.14 -4.14 27.89
CA ASN A 271 8.99 -4.42 26.73
C ASN A 271 9.38 -5.89 26.61
N LEU A 272 9.58 -6.58 27.75
CA LEU A 272 9.85 -8.02 27.77
C LEU A 272 8.68 -8.81 27.17
N GLN A 273 7.43 -8.46 27.52
CA GLN A 273 6.26 -9.12 26.96
C GLN A 273 6.16 -8.91 25.45
N SER A 274 6.36 -7.68 24.96
CA SER A 274 6.33 -7.35 23.53
C SER A 274 7.40 -8.14 22.76
N ARG A 275 8.65 -8.18 23.28
CA ARG A 275 9.74 -8.94 22.65
C ARG A 275 9.51 -10.45 22.68
N LEU A 276 8.93 -11.01 23.74
CA LEU A 276 8.60 -12.43 23.79
C LEU A 276 7.52 -12.80 22.75
N ARG A 277 6.51 -11.95 22.53
CA ARG A 277 5.56 -12.13 21.42
C ARG A 277 6.25 -12.14 20.07
N ALA A 278 7.18 -11.22 19.84
CA ALA A 278 7.98 -11.20 18.60
C ALA A 278 8.79 -12.50 18.41
N VAL A 279 9.43 -13.01 19.46
CA VAL A 279 10.18 -14.29 19.40
C VAL A 279 9.27 -15.44 18.99
N ILE A 280 8.05 -15.52 19.55
CA ILE A 280 7.07 -16.56 19.20
C ILE A 280 6.64 -16.44 17.72
N LEU A 281 6.26 -15.23 17.27
CA LEU A 281 5.87 -15.01 15.89
C LEU A 281 6.99 -15.35 14.91
N MET A 282 8.24 -14.96 15.22
CA MET A 282 9.40 -15.27 14.37
C MET A 282 9.75 -16.76 14.39
N ALA A 283 9.57 -17.45 15.51
CA ALA A 283 9.75 -18.91 15.58
C ALA A 283 8.74 -19.63 14.67
N LEU A 284 7.48 -19.23 14.72
CA LEU A 284 6.42 -19.76 13.82
C LEU A 284 6.72 -19.42 12.36
N SER A 285 7.14 -18.17 12.08
CA SER A 285 7.55 -17.72 10.75
C SER A 285 8.65 -18.62 10.17
N ASN A 286 9.71 -18.82 10.91
CA ASN A 286 10.84 -19.67 10.48
C ASN A 286 10.40 -21.13 10.28
N LYS A 287 9.51 -21.63 11.14
CA LYS A 287 9.05 -23.02 11.07
C LYS A 287 8.16 -23.30 9.88
N HIS A 288 7.28 -22.33 9.54
CA HIS A 288 6.26 -22.48 8.49
C HIS A 288 6.60 -21.76 7.18
N GLY A 289 7.70 -21.00 7.14
CA GLY A 289 8.08 -20.20 5.97
C GLY A 289 7.17 -19.01 5.70
N LYS A 290 6.18 -18.73 6.57
CA LYS A 290 5.24 -17.63 6.43
C LYS A 290 5.86 -16.32 6.92
N MET A 291 5.52 -15.20 6.30
CA MET A 291 6.00 -13.88 6.71
C MET A 291 5.22 -13.36 7.93
N VAL A 292 5.89 -12.74 8.88
CA VAL A 292 5.22 -11.97 9.95
C VAL A 292 4.76 -10.64 9.36
N LEU A 293 3.45 -10.35 9.45
CA LEU A 293 2.86 -9.05 9.14
C LEU A 293 2.73 -8.25 10.43
N THR A 294 3.35 -7.07 10.49
CA THR A 294 3.24 -6.19 11.66
C THR A 294 1.93 -5.40 11.64
N THR A 295 1.53 -4.88 12.79
CA THR A 295 0.22 -4.25 12.99
C THR A 295 0.29 -2.81 13.47
N GLY A 296 1.49 -2.21 13.58
CA GLY A 296 1.67 -0.84 14.04
C GLY A 296 1.16 0.17 13.03
N ASN A 297 0.41 1.17 13.49
CA ASN A 297 -0.10 2.25 12.67
C ASN A 297 0.85 3.48 12.64
N LYS A 298 0.56 4.44 11.76
CA LYS A 298 1.39 5.64 11.59
C LYS A 298 1.45 6.53 12.82
N SER A 299 0.36 6.62 13.59
CA SER A 299 0.32 7.43 14.82
C SER A 299 1.30 6.90 15.87
N GLU A 300 1.27 5.58 16.11
CA GLU A 300 2.20 4.90 17.03
C GLU A 300 3.66 5.11 16.61
N MET A 301 3.95 4.90 15.33
CA MET A 301 5.30 5.08 14.78
C MET A 301 5.77 6.53 14.87
N SER A 302 4.88 7.51 14.68
CA SER A 302 5.21 8.94 14.69
C SER A 302 5.59 9.45 16.08
N VAL A 303 4.98 8.91 17.14
CA VAL A 303 5.28 9.29 18.52
C VAL A 303 6.27 8.34 19.21
N GLY A 304 6.70 7.27 18.51
CA GLY A 304 7.61 6.28 19.07
C GLY A 304 6.96 5.33 20.09
N TYR A 305 5.64 5.17 20.05
CA TYR A 305 4.90 4.24 20.89
C TYR A 305 5.04 2.81 20.34
N ALA A 306 6.23 2.27 20.48
CA ALA A 306 6.59 0.96 19.96
C ALA A 306 7.80 0.38 20.71
N THR A 307 7.85 -0.92 20.85
CA THR A 307 8.97 -1.63 21.44
C THR A 307 9.94 -2.10 20.37
N LEU A 308 11.17 -1.58 20.39
CA LEU A 308 12.23 -2.04 19.48
C LEU A 308 12.49 -3.55 19.64
N TYR A 309 12.51 -4.28 18.52
CA TYR A 309 12.57 -5.76 18.47
C TYR A 309 11.38 -6.47 19.11
N GLY A 310 10.25 -5.75 19.32
CA GLY A 310 8.99 -6.27 19.83
C GLY A 310 7.89 -6.22 18.78
N ASP A 311 6.89 -5.38 19.00
CA ASP A 311 5.71 -5.21 18.15
C ASP A 311 6.00 -4.68 16.73
N MET A 312 7.16 -4.07 16.51
CA MET A 312 7.64 -3.66 15.18
C MET A 312 8.26 -4.81 14.36
N CYS A 313 8.34 -6.01 14.91
CA CYS A 313 9.00 -7.14 14.26
C CYS A 313 8.14 -7.73 13.15
N GLY A 314 8.66 -7.77 11.92
CA GLY A 314 7.99 -8.39 10.77
C GLY A 314 8.59 -7.98 9.44
N GLY A 315 8.09 -8.58 8.37
CA GLY A 315 8.58 -8.37 7.01
C GLY A 315 7.84 -7.27 6.24
N TYR A 316 6.60 -6.95 6.65
CA TYR A 316 5.77 -5.91 6.02
C TYR A 316 4.79 -5.33 7.04
N ASN A 317 4.43 -4.06 6.86
CA ASN A 317 3.44 -3.37 7.69
C ASN A 317 2.36 -2.73 6.81
N ALA A 318 1.14 -3.25 6.88
CA ALA A 318 0.02 -2.74 6.08
C ALA A 318 -0.49 -1.37 6.54
N LEU A 319 -0.30 -1.02 7.84
CA LEU A 319 -0.83 0.20 8.45
C LEU A 319 0.24 1.29 8.64
N LYS A 320 1.46 1.10 8.15
CA LYS A 320 2.60 2.02 8.41
C LYS A 320 2.32 3.48 8.01
N ASP A 321 1.48 3.69 7.01
CA ASP A 321 1.12 5.01 6.48
C ASP A 321 -0.28 5.49 6.90
N ILE A 322 -0.99 4.71 7.75
CA ILE A 322 -2.37 4.95 8.15
C ILE A 322 -2.43 5.51 9.56
N TYR A 323 -2.97 6.72 9.72
CA TYR A 323 -3.21 7.30 11.04
C TYR A 323 -4.34 6.59 11.78
N LYS A 324 -4.30 6.60 13.11
CA LYS A 324 -5.28 5.93 13.99
C LYS A 324 -6.73 6.25 13.64
N LEU A 325 -7.03 7.52 13.36
CA LEU A 325 -8.38 7.93 12.95
C LEU A 325 -8.85 7.29 11.64
N ASP A 326 -7.93 7.05 10.72
CA ASP A 326 -8.26 6.37 9.46
C ASP A 326 -8.35 4.85 9.65
N VAL A 327 -7.63 4.27 10.62
CA VAL A 327 -7.83 2.86 11.01
C VAL A 327 -9.28 2.61 11.42
N PHE A 328 -9.88 3.49 12.24
CA PHE A 328 -11.30 3.40 12.62
C PHE A 328 -12.23 3.51 11.41
N LYS A 329 -12.02 4.52 10.56
CA LYS A 329 -12.84 4.75 9.36
C LYS A 329 -12.77 3.58 8.37
N LEU A 330 -11.57 3.03 8.15
CA LEU A 330 -11.35 1.89 7.26
C LEU A 330 -11.97 0.61 7.81
N SER A 331 -11.99 0.43 9.13
CA SER A 331 -12.65 -0.70 9.78
C SER A 331 -14.17 -0.67 9.59
N TYR A 332 -14.81 0.48 9.78
CA TYR A 332 -16.22 0.66 9.46
C TYR A 332 -16.48 0.49 7.97
N TRP A 333 -15.67 1.17 7.14
CA TRP A 333 -15.80 1.07 5.67
C TRP A 333 -15.77 -0.39 5.21
N ARG A 334 -14.84 -1.20 5.72
CA ARG A 334 -14.71 -2.61 5.30
C ARG A 334 -15.89 -3.48 5.77
N ASN A 335 -16.46 -3.20 6.92
CA ASN A 335 -17.66 -3.89 7.38
C ASN A 335 -18.89 -3.62 6.49
N GLU A 336 -18.93 -2.48 5.82
CA GLU A 336 -20.02 -2.05 4.93
C GLU A 336 -19.72 -2.34 3.46
N ASN A 337 -18.44 -2.42 3.08
CA ASN A 337 -18.00 -2.52 1.68
C ASN A 337 -17.18 -3.78 1.43
N GLN A 338 -17.24 -4.25 0.19
CA GLN A 338 -16.36 -5.29 -0.33
C GLN A 338 -15.32 -4.65 -1.24
N PRO A 339 -13.99 -4.74 -0.95
CA PRO A 339 -12.97 -4.20 -1.82
C PRO A 339 -12.94 -4.95 -3.16
N LEU A 340 -12.64 -4.25 -4.23
CA LEU A 340 -12.55 -4.84 -5.57
C LEU A 340 -11.44 -5.88 -5.61
N GLY A 341 -11.78 -7.11 -6.00
CA GLY A 341 -10.84 -8.23 -6.02
C GLY A 341 -10.50 -8.80 -4.64
N GLY A 342 -11.14 -8.33 -3.56
CA GLY A 342 -10.96 -8.87 -2.22
C GLY A 342 -11.42 -10.33 -2.11
N MET A 343 -10.58 -11.18 -1.50
CA MET A 343 -10.82 -12.62 -1.31
C MET A 343 -11.55 -12.94 -0.01
N GLY A 344 -11.66 -11.99 0.89
CA GLY A 344 -12.31 -12.16 2.20
C GLY A 344 -13.84 -12.28 2.12
N PRO A 345 -14.49 -12.67 3.21
CA PRO A 345 -15.94 -12.78 3.30
C PRO A 345 -16.65 -11.44 3.00
N LYS A 346 -17.86 -11.54 2.45
CA LYS A 346 -18.71 -10.36 2.22
C LYS A 346 -19.43 -9.95 3.50
N GLY A 347 -19.71 -8.64 3.60
CA GLY A 347 -20.40 -8.04 4.74
C GLY A 347 -19.50 -7.84 5.94
N GLN A 348 -20.08 -7.80 7.12
CA GLN A 348 -19.35 -7.54 8.35
C GLN A 348 -18.30 -8.63 8.63
N ILE A 349 -17.04 -8.22 8.77
CA ILE A 349 -15.89 -9.10 8.95
C ILE A 349 -15.13 -8.82 10.26
N MET A 350 -15.40 -7.67 10.89
CA MET A 350 -14.85 -7.26 12.19
C MET A 350 -15.98 -7.09 13.20
N PRO A 351 -15.89 -7.66 14.41
CA PRO A 351 -16.81 -7.34 15.50
C PRO A 351 -16.84 -5.83 15.77
N VAL A 352 -18.04 -5.26 15.92
CA VAL A 352 -18.19 -3.83 16.20
C VAL A 352 -17.51 -3.44 17.52
N ASN A 353 -17.51 -4.32 18.50
CA ASN A 353 -16.85 -4.11 19.79
C ASN A 353 -15.35 -3.80 19.64
N ILE A 354 -14.64 -4.43 18.69
CA ILE A 354 -13.23 -4.12 18.40
C ILE A 354 -13.04 -2.67 17.93
N ILE A 355 -14.04 -2.13 17.23
CA ILE A 355 -13.99 -0.76 16.70
C ILE A 355 -14.34 0.27 17.77
N GLU A 356 -15.31 -0.07 18.65
CA GLU A 356 -15.89 0.90 19.60
C GLU A 356 -15.20 0.92 20.96
N LYS A 357 -14.54 -0.19 21.37
CA LYS A 357 -13.86 -0.21 22.65
C LYS A 357 -12.64 0.72 22.68
N PRO A 358 -12.36 1.38 23.81
CA PRO A 358 -11.19 2.20 23.97
C PRO A 358 -9.90 1.40 23.72
N PRO A 359 -8.93 1.93 22.96
CA PRO A 359 -7.66 1.25 22.72
C PRO A 359 -6.85 1.12 24.01
N THR A 360 -6.21 -0.05 24.17
CA THR A 360 -5.29 -0.32 25.28
C THR A 360 -4.28 -1.39 24.86
N ALA A 361 -3.02 -1.23 25.27
CA ALA A 361 -1.96 -2.20 24.98
C ALA A 361 -1.99 -3.43 25.93
N GLU A 362 -2.73 -3.40 27.03
CA GLU A 362 -2.87 -4.49 28.02
C GLU A 362 -1.53 -5.10 28.51
N LEU A 363 -0.51 -4.26 28.72
CA LEU A 363 0.82 -4.66 29.20
C LEU A 363 0.99 -4.51 30.71
N ARG A 364 0.10 -3.75 31.37
CA ARG A 364 0.05 -3.48 32.79
C ARG A 364 -1.38 -3.34 33.30
N PRO A 365 -1.63 -3.41 34.65
CA PRO A 365 -2.96 -3.19 35.20
C PRO A 365 -3.51 -1.81 34.84
N ASP A 366 -4.82 -1.72 34.53
CA ASP A 366 -5.56 -0.48 34.31
C ASP A 366 -4.96 0.47 33.24
N GLN A 367 -4.20 -0.09 32.29
CA GLN A 367 -3.62 0.69 31.19
C GLN A 367 -4.71 1.27 30.30
N LYS A 368 -4.59 2.57 30.00
CA LYS A 368 -5.38 3.27 28.97
C LYS A 368 -4.41 4.02 28.07
N ASP A 369 -4.65 3.94 26.78
CA ASP A 369 -3.91 4.71 25.79
C ASP A 369 -4.61 6.07 25.67
N GLU A 370 -4.19 7.05 26.48
CA GLU A 370 -4.84 8.38 26.57
C GLU A 370 -4.57 9.29 25.34
N ASP A 371 -3.62 8.92 24.48
CA ASP A 371 -3.15 9.73 23.36
C ASP A 371 -3.49 9.15 21.97
N SER A 372 -4.55 8.41 21.82
CA SER A 372 -4.94 7.80 20.56
C SER A 372 -5.99 8.59 19.77
#